data_b5d5d1eec43d06e010bf690a43f8e944
#
_entry.id   b5d5d1eec43d06e010bf690a43f8e944
#
_cell.length_a   1.000
_cell.length_b   1.000
_cell.length_c   1.000
_cell.angle_alpha   90.00
_cell.angle_beta   90.00
_cell.angle_gamma   90.00
#
_symmetry.space_group_name_H-M   'P 1'
#
loop_
_entity.id
_entity.type
_entity.pdbx_description
1 polymer ?
#
loop_
_entity_poly.entity_id
_entity_poly.type
_entity_poly.pdbx_seq_one_letter_code
_entity_poly.pdbx_strand_id
1 'polypeptide(L)'
;VVTLSEQLTVEFGSGFSRRNLFNMIRFAEVFQDLKIVQALAAQLGWTHFTMLLPLENPLKRDFYAEMCRIEHWSVRKLKNKIGGMLYERTALSRKPEKLAALEIKKLRHEDKLSPDMVFRDPYFLDFLGLKGAYQEKDVESAILREMEAFIIELGAGFAFMARQKRMQVGGNDYYLDLLFYHRGLKRLVAIELKLEKFSRNLKARWSFTC
;
A
#
# COMPACT_ATOMS: atom_id res chain seq x y z
N VAL A 1 14.91 0.92 -34.79
CA VAL A 1 13.84 0.25 -34.03
C VAL A 1 12.69 -0.21 -34.92
N VAL A 2 12.25 0.56 -35.93
CA VAL A 2 11.15 0.14 -36.83
C VAL A 2 11.54 -1.13 -37.58
N THR A 3 12.65 -1.11 -38.29
CA THR A 3 13.16 -2.26 -39.04
C THR A 3 13.42 -3.51 -38.19
N LEU A 4 13.97 -3.29 -36.97
CA LEU A 4 14.18 -4.37 -36.00
C LEU A 4 12.86 -4.96 -35.50
N SER A 5 11.86 -4.12 -35.24
CA SER A 5 10.52 -4.56 -34.82
C SER A 5 9.86 -5.44 -35.88
N GLU A 6 9.98 -5.04 -37.15
CA GLU A 6 9.43 -5.79 -38.27
C GLU A 6 10.12 -7.17 -38.42
N GLN A 7 11.43 -7.19 -38.37
CA GLN A 7 12.20 -8.44 -38.43
C GLN A 7 11.86 -9.39 -37.28
N LEU A 8 11.90 -8.91 -36.04
CA LEU A 8 11.61 -9.71 -34.87
C LEU A 8 10.13 -10.15 -34.81
N THR A 9 9.21 -9.35 -35.34
CA THR A 9 7.79 -9.72 -35.37
C THR A 9 7.55 -10.85 -36.35
N VAL A 10 8.24 -10.84 -37.50
CA VAL A 10 8.17 -11.93 -38.50
C VAL A 10 8.76 -13.22 -37.93
N GLU A 11 9.89 -13.12 -37.23
CA GLU A 11 10.63 -14.28 -36.72
C GLU A 11 10.04 -14.86 -35.41
N PHE A 12 9.64 -14.01 -34.49
CA PHE A 12 9.25 -14.39 -33.08
C PHE A 12 7.80 -14.01 -32.73
N GLY A 13 7.06 -13.42 -33.64
CA GLY A 13 5.64 -13.07 -33.42
C GLY A 13 5.39 -11.68 -32.82
N SER A 14 4.10 -11.39 -32.55
CA SER A 14 3.61 -10.04 -32.18
C SER A 14 4.15 -9.45 -30.87
N GLY A 15 4.84 -10.25 -30.07
CA GLY A 15 5.48 -9.80 -28.84
C GLY A 15 6.57 -8.74 -29.03
N PHE A 16 7.10 -8.56 -30.26
CA PHE A 16 8.17 -7.65 -30.58
C PHE A 16 7.72 -6.37 -31.31
N SER A 17 6.48 -5.95 -31.05
CA SER A 17 5.99 -4.67 -31.56
C SER A 17 6.91 -3.52 -31.13
N ARG A 18 6.94 -2.44 -31.93
CA ARG A 18 7.75 -1.23 -31.63
C ARG A 18 7.58 -0.74 -30.21
N ARG A 19 6.34 -0.67 -29.73
CA ARG A 19 6.02 -0.25 -28.34
C ARG A 19 6.67 -1.19 -27.33
N ASN A 20 6.59 -2.49 -27.58
CA ASN A 20 7.13 -3.46 -26.62
C ASN A 20 8.65 -3.49 -26.62
N LEU A 21 9.31 -3.25 -27.75
CA LEU A 21 10.76 -3.06 -27.80
C LEU A 21 11.23 -1.86 -27.00
N PHE A 22 10.51 -0.72 -27.06
CA PHE A 22 10.81 0.42 -26.20
C PHE A 22 10.64 0.08 -24.72
N ASN A 23 9.61 -0.68 -24.37
CA ASN A 23 9.45 -1.15 -22.99
C ASN A 23 10.59 -2.08 -22.54
N MET A 24 11.09 -2.94 -23.43
CA MET A 24 12.23 -3.82 -23.15
C MET A 24 13.52 -3.03 -22.92
N ILE A 25 13.79 -2.03 -23.74
CA ILE A 25 14.94 -1.12 -23.57
C ILE A 25 14.82 -0.41 -22.22
N ARG A 26 13.68 0.22 -21.97
CA ARG A 26 13.44 0.94 -20.69
C ARG A 26 13.50 -0.01 -19.48
N PHE A 27 13.05 -1.24 -19.64
CA PHE A 27 13.16 -2.24 -18.58
C PHE A 27 14.63 -2.52 -18.23
N ALA A 28 15.50 -2.72 -19.24
CA ALA A 28 16.93 -2.95 -19.03
C ALA A 28 17.62 -1.74 -18.37
N GLU A 29 17.20 -0.51 -18.71
CA GLU A 29 17.74 0.71 -18.11
C GLU A 29 17.31 0.88 -16.64
N VAL A 30 16.07 0.48 -16.32
CA VAL A 30 15.45 0.72 -15.02
C VAL A 30 15.74 -0.39 -14.01
N PHE A 31 15.75 -1.64 -14.45
CA PHE A 31 15.95 -2.84 -13.64
C PHE A 31 17.32 -3.48 -13.92
N GLN A 32 18.38 -2.82 -13.43
CA GLN A 32 19.75 -3.23 -13.70
C GLN A 32 20.24 -4.42 -12.84
N ASP A 33 19.68 -4.62 -11.64
CA ASP A 33 20.06 -5.72 -10.77
C ASP A 33 19.32 -7.01 -11.17
N LEU A 34 20.04 -7.90 -11.85
CA LEU A 34 19.51 -9.18 -12.31
C LEU A 34 18.99 -10.07 -11.18
N LYS A 35 19.58 -10.00 -9.98
CA LYS A 35 19.11 -10.79 -8.83
C LYS A 35 17.72 -10.33 -8.38
N ILE A 36 17.50 -9.02 -8.37
CA ILE A 36 16.20 -8.44 -8.06
C ILE A 36 15.19 -8.82 -9.14
N VAL A 37 15.59 -8.70 -10.42
CA VAL A 37 14.73 -9.09 -11.55
C VAL A 37 14.31 -10.55 -11.46
N GLN A 38 15.23 -11.46 -11.18
CA GLN A 38 14.93 -12.89 -11.05
C GLN A 38 13.97 -13.17 -9.90
N ALA A 39 14.16 -12.53 -8.72
CA ALA A 39 13.27 -12.68 -7.60
C ALA A 39 11.85 -12.15 -7.90
N LEU A 40 11.74 -11.03 -8.60
CA LEU A 40 10.46 -10.46 -9.00
C LEU A 40 9.78 -11.27 -10.11
N ALA A 41 10.54 -11.73 -11.11
CA ALA A 41 10.02 -12.49 -12.26
C ALA A 41 9.43 -13.84 -11.88
N ALA A 42 9.77 -14.39 -10.73
CA ALA A 42 9.12 -15.58 -10.20
C ALA A 42 7.61 -15.36 -9.93
N GLN A 43 7.19 -14.12 -9.73
CA GLN A 43 5.81 -13.76 -9.34
C GLN A 43 5.16 -12.72 -10.25
N LEU A 44 5.96 -11.86 -10.89
CA LEU A 44 5.50 -10.77 -11.74
C LEU A 44 5.67 -11.17 -13.23
N GLY A 45 4.58 -11.13 -13.99
CA GLY A 45 4.66 -11.24 -15.45
C GLY A 45 5.05 -9.91 -16.10
N TRP A 46 5.36 -9.95 -17.40
CA TRP A 46 5.78 -8.79 -18.20
C TRP A 46 4.85 -7.58 -18.07
N THR A 47 3.53 -7.82 -18.04
CA THR A 47 2.54 -6.74 -17.90
C THR A 47 2.67 -6.00 -16.58
N HIS A 48 3.08 -6.66 -15.48
CA HIS A 48 3.36 -5.98 -14.23
C HIS A 48 4.55 -5.01 -14.40
N PHE A 49 5.64 -5.48 -14.98
CA PHE A 49 6.80 -4.64 -15.26
C PHE A 49 6.46 -3.43 -16.12
N THR A 50 5.70 -3.62 -17.21
CA THR A 50 5.29 -2.49 -18.07
C THR A 50 4.46 -1.44 -17.35
N MET A 51 3.75 -1.81 -16.29
CA MET A 51 3.03 -0.86 -15.42
C MET A 51 3.94 -0.13 -14.42
N LEU A 52 5.05 -0.75 -14.03
CA LEU A 52 6.02 -0.17 -13.12
C LEU A 52 6.99 0.79 -13.82
N LEU A 53 7.28 0.58 -15.11
CA LEU A 53 8.22 1.40 -15.90
C LEU A 53 7.90 2.91 -15.91
N PRO A 54 6.63 3.36 -15.99
CA PRO A 54 6.31 4.79 -15.96
C PRO A 54 6.56 5.47 -14.61
N LEU A 55 6.77 4.71 -13.54
CA LEU A 55 7.01 5.27 -12.22
C LEU A 55 8.45 5.82 -12.15
N GLU A 56 8.60 7.13 -12.20
CA GLU A 56 9.90 7.80 -12.23
C GLU A 56 10.66 7.65 -10.91
N ASN A 57 9.94 7.76 -9.78
CA ASN A 57 10.54 7.61 -8.45
C ASN A 57 10.95 6.14 -8.20
N PRO A 58 12.27 5.86 -8.01
CA PRO A 58 12.75 4.49 -7.80
C PRO A 58 12.15 3.81 -6.57
N LEU A 59 12.02 4.53 -5.44
CA LEU A 59 11.46 3.97 -4.21
C LEU A 59 9.98 3.61 -4.37
N LYS A 60 9.22 4.45 -5.06
CA LYS A 60 7.82 4.17 -5.38
C LYS A 60 7.70 2.93 -6.26
N ARG A 61 8.55 2.81 -7.27
CA ARG A 61 8.58 1.65 -8.17
C ARG A 61 8.95 0.38 -7.42
N ASP A 62 10.00 0.40 -6.61
CA ASP A 62 10.45 -0.72 -5.79
C ASP A 62 9.38 -1.14 -4.78
N PHE A 63 8.73 -0.18 -4.13
CA PHE A 63 7.61 -0.46 -3.23
C PHE A 63 6.49 -1.25 -3.94
N TYR A 64 6.02 -0.79 -5.11
CA TYR A 64 4.97 -1.49 -5.83
C TYR A 64 5.42 -2.86 -6.34
N ALA A 65 6.67 -3.01 -6.76
CA ALA A 65 7.22 -4.27 -7.19
C ALA A 65 7.25 -5.30 -6.05
N GLU A 66 7.76 -4.92 -4.88
CA GLU A 66 7.82 -5.80 -3.72
C GLU A 66 6.42 -6.11 -3.15
N MET A 67 5.52 -5.13 -3.13
CA MET A 67 4.14 -5.37 -2.72
C MET A 67 3.42 -6.35 -3.67
N CYS A 68 3.66 -6.25 -4.98
CA CYS A 68 3.16 -7.24 -5.93
C CYS A 68 3.67 -8.64 -5.62
N ARG A 69 4.96 -8.76 -5.33
CA ARG A 69 5.61 -10.04 -5.03
C ARG A 69 5.03 -10.68 -3.78
N ILE A 70 4.91 -9.92 -2.68
CA ILE A 70 4.49 -10.44 -1.37
C ILE A 70 2.97 -10.68 -1.30
N GLU A 71 2.20 -9.74 -1.81
CA GLU A 71 0.73 -9.77 -1.75
C GLU A 71 0.10 -10.48 -2.96
N HIS A 72 0.91 -10.98 -3.90
CA HIS A 72 0.47 -11.67 -5.12
C HIS A 72 -0.59 -10.85 -5.89
N TRP A 73 -0.30 -9.56 -6.13
CA TRP A 73 -1.25 -8.71 -6.83
C TRP A 73 -1.36 -9.08 -8.30
N SER A 74 -2.60 -9.19 -8.77
CA SER A 74 -2.88 -9.23 -10.20
C SER A 74 -2.58 -7.87 -10.85
N VAL A 75 -2.38 -7.85 -12.16
CA VAL A 75 -2.20 -6.63 -12.96
C VAL A 75 -3.29 -5.60 -12.68
N ARG A 76 -4.56 -6.04 -12.59
CA ARG A 76 -5.69 -5.16 -12.28
C ARG A 76 -5.58 -4.56 -10.88
N LYS A 77 -5.19 -5.38 -9.88
CA LYS A 77 -4.99 -4.91 -8.51
C LYS A 77 -3.85 -3.91 -8.44
N LEU A 78 -2.71 -4.18 -9.10
CA LEU A 78 -1.59 -3.24 -9.21
C LEU A 78 -2.02 -1.89 -9.81
N LYS A 79 -2.75 -1.92 -10.94
CA LYS A 79 -3.27 -0.73 -11.59
C LYS A 79 -4.11 0.12 -10.63
N ASN A 80 -5.03 -0.51 -9.92
CA ASN A 80 -5.90 0.17 -8.94
C ASN A 80 -5.07 0.76 -7.77
N LYS A 81 -4.04 0.04 -7.29
CA LYS A 81 -3.18 0.52 -6.20
C LYS A 81 -2.31 1.70 -6.61
N ILE A 82 -1.78 1.70 -7.83
CA ILE A 82 -1.05 2.85 -8.39
C ILE A 82 -2.00 4.04 -8.59
N GLY A 83 -3.16 3.83 -9.19
CA GLY A 83 -4.17 4.86 -9.41
C GLY A 83 -4.72 5.46 -8.11
N GLY A 84 -4.87 4.65 -7.05
CA GLY A 84 -5.24 5.08 -5.71
C GLY A 84 -4.08 5.64 -4.89
N MET A 85 -2.91 5.91 -5.51
CA MET A 85 -1.75 6.55 -4.88
C MET A 85 -1.33 5.86 -3.57
N LEU A 86 -1.33 4.51 -3.55
CA LEU A 86 -1.07 3.74 -2.33
C LEU A 86 0.26 4.13 -1.68
N TYR A 87 1.35 4.24 -2.45
CA TYR A 87 2.67 4.60 -1.92
C TYR A 87 2.64 5.94 -1.21
N GLU A 88 2.07 6.96 -1.84
CA GLU A 88 2.00 8.33 -1.31
C GLU A 88 1.18 8.41 -0.02
N ARG A 89 0.24 7.50 0.15
CA ARG A 89 -0.64 7.42 1.32
C ARG A 89 -0.03 6.62 2.47
N THR A 90 1.06 5.90 2.25
CA THR A 90 1.75 5.16 3.32
C THR A 90 2.63 6.07 4.17
N ALA A 91 2.84 5.69 5.43
CA ALA A 91 3.82 6.37 6.29
C ALA A 91 5.25 6.27 5.73
N LEU A 92 5.53 5.24 4.92
CA LEU A 92 6.82 5.05 4.26
C LEU A 92 7.20 6.21 3.34
N SER A 93 6.22 6.77 2.60
CA SER A 93 6.47 7.88 1.65
C SER A 93 6.95 9.18 2.33
N ARG A 94 6.70 9.30 3.64
CA ARG A 94 7.10 10.46 4.45
C ARG A 94 8.46 10.29 5.13
N LYS A 95 9.03 9.09 5.07
CA LYS A 95 10.35 8.83 5.63
C LYS A 95 11.44 9.43 4.74
N PRO A 96 12.58 9.83 5.33
CA PRO A 96 13.77 10.14 4.55
C PRO A 96 14.12 9.00 3.59
N GLU A 97 14.55 9.34 2.39
CA GLU A 97 14.79 8.37 1.29
C GLU A 97 15.63 7.16 1.72
N LYS A 98 16.70 7.41 2.47
CA LYS A 98 17.58 6.35 2.98
C LYS A 98 16.85 5.35 3.89
N LEU A 99 15.95 5.84 4.76
CA LEU A 99 15.19 4.98 5.66
C LEU A 99 14.11 4.21 4.89
N ALA A 100 13.43 4.85 3.94
CA ALA A 100 12.45 4.20 3.08
C ALA A 100 13.10 3.07 2.25
N ALA A 101 14.29 3.32 1.69
CA ALA A 101 15.07 2.31 0.96
C ALA A 101 15.47 1.13 1.84
N LEU A 102 15.87 1.38 3.10
CA LEU A 102 16.19 0.31 4.05
C LEU A 102 14.97 -0.57 4.38
N GLU A 103 13.80 0.04 4.56
CA GLU A 103 12.55 -0.70 4.80
C GLU A 103 12.18 -1.59 3.60
N ILE A 104 12.26 -1.05 2.38
CA ILE A 104 11.99 -1.82 1.16
C ILE A 104 13.03 -2.95 1.01
N LYS A 105 14.29 -2.70 1.33
CA LYS A 105 15.33 -3.73 1.31
C LYS A 105 15.06 -4.84 2.33
N LYS A 106 14.62 -4.51 3.54
CA LYS A 106 14.20 -5.52 4.54
C LYS A 106 13.02 -6.34 4.05
N LEU A 107 12.00 -5.68 3.46
CA LEU A 107 10.86 -6.36 2.87
C LEU A 107 11.31 -7.40 1.83
N ARG A 108 12.28 -7.04 1.00
CA ARG A 108 12.85 -7.92 -0.06
C ARG A 108 13.56 -9.14 0.51
N HIS A 109 14.28 -9.00 1.62
CA HIS A 109 15.10 -10.08 2.20
C HIS A 109 14.35 -10.94 3.23
N GLU A 110 13.41 -10.36 3.96
CA GLU A 110 12.76 -11.02 5.10
C GLU A 110 11.30 -11.40 4.82
N ASP A 111 10.73 -10.95 3.70
CA ASP A 111 9.31 -11.10 3.34
C ASP A 111 8.36 -10.58 4.44
N LYS A 112 8.83 -9.59 5.24
CA LYS A 112 8.07 -9.02 6.34
C LYS A 112 7.65 -7.59 6.03
N LEU A 113 6.33 -7.37 6.04
CA LEU A 113 5.76 -6.03 5.97
C LEU A 113 6.08 -5.23 7.24
N SER A 114 6.54 -4.00 7.07
CA SER A 114 6.62 -3.07 8.20
C SER A 114 5.29 -2.33 8.39
N PRO A 115 5.00 -1.86 9.61
CA PRO A 115 3.82 -1.02 9.85
C PRO A 115 3.73 0.18 8.91
N ASP A 116 4.84 0.84 8.62
CA ASP A 116 4.90 2.04 7.77
C ASP A 116 4.48 1.78 6.30
N MET A 117 4.57 0.54 5.84
CA MET A 117 4.11 0.13 4.50
C MET A 117 2.62 -0.16 4.44
N VAL A 118 2.03 -0.48 5.58
CA VAL A 118 0.63 -0.93 5.70
C VAL A 118 -0.28 0.22 6.11
N PHE A 119 0.16 1.01 7.09
CA PHE A 119 -0.67 2.10 7.61
C PHE A 119 -0.68 3.28 6.67
N ARG A 120 -1.91 3.74 6.40
CA ARG A 120 -2.20 4.86 5.52
C ARG A 120 -2.56 6.09 6.33
N ASP A 121 -2.44 7.23 5.69
CA ASP A 121 -2.90 8.48 6.25
C ASP A 121 -4.42 8.47 6.45
N PRO A 122 -4.92 8.87 7.62
CA PRO A 122 -6.34 8.87 7.95
C PRO A 122 -7.18 9.90 7.18
N TYR A 123 -6.61 10.66 6.26
CA TYR A 123 -7.28 11.73 5.51
C TYR A 123 -8.45 11.26 4.61
N PHE A 124 -8.76 9.99 4.56
CA PHE A 124 -9.75 9.44 3.64
C PHE A 124 -11.01 8.89 4.33
N LEU A 125 -11.51 9.62 5.33
CA LEU A 125 -12.84 9.37 5.89
C LEU A 125 -13.96 10.05 5.06
N ASP A 126 -13.64 10.60 3.90
CA ASP A 126 -14.62 11.25 3.01
C ASP A 126 -15.76 10.32 2.60
N PHE A 127 -15.49 9.01 2.51
CA PHE A 127 -16.51 8.00 2.20
C PHE A 127 -17.59 7.88 3.30
N LEU A 128 -17.32 8.34 4.54
CA LEU A 128 -18.30 8.31 5.62
C LEU A 128 -19.42 9.34 5.44
N GLY A 129 -19.29 10.28 4.49
CA GLY A 129 -20.31 11.26 4.15
C GLY A 129 -20.68 12.20 5.29
N LEU A 130 -19.84 12.33 6.31
CA LEU A 130 -20.07 13.22 7.46
C LEU A 130 -19.97 14.68 7.02
N LYS A 131 -21.05 15.45 7.21
CA LYS A 131 -21.12 16.86 6.85
C LYS A 131 -21.40 17.69 8.11
N GLY A 132 -20.66 18.79 8.28
CA GLY A 132 -20.86 19.73 9.40
C GLY A 132 -20.14 19.34 10.67
N ALA A 133 -20.63 19.83 11.83
CA ALA A 133 -20.08 19.49 13.14
C ALA A 133 -20.60 18.12 13.57
N TYR A 134 -19.71 17.20 13.88
CA TYR A 134 -20.00 15.85 14.34
C TYR A 134 -19.16 15.50 15.57
N GLN A 135 -19.62 14.52 16.35
CA GLN A 135 -18.94 14.02 17.54
C GLN A 135 -18.21 12.70 17.23
N GLU A 136 -17.29 12.28 18.09
CA GLU A 136 -16.55 11.01 17.96
C GLU A 136 -17.49 9.81 17.80
N LYS A 137 -18.60 9.80 18.56
CA LYS A 137 -19.64 8.78 18.46
C LYS A 137 -20.31 8.72 17.07
N ASP A 138 -20.44 9.85 16.39
CA ASP A 138 -21.00 9.90 15.04
C ASP A 138 -20.03 9.29 14.02
N VAL A 139 -18.71 9.54 14.19
CA VAL A 139 -17.65 8.94 13.38
C VAL A 139 -17.61 7.43 13.61
N GLU A 140 -17.61 6.98 14.85
CA GLU A 140 -17.65 5.55 15.18
C GLU A 140 -18.86 4.86 14.54
N SER A 141 -20.06 5.45 14.70
CA SER A 141 -21.29 4.91 14.12
C SER A 141 -21.26 4.87 12.58
N ALA A 142 -20.68 5.90 11.95
CA ALA A 142 -20.53 5.95 10.50
C ALA A 142 -19.51 4.90 10.00
N ILE A 143 -18.38 4.71 10.70
CA ILE A 143 -17.41 3.66 10.38
C ILE A 143 -18.05 2.28 10.50
N LEU A 144 -18.84 2.04 11.54
CA LEU A 144 -19.52 0.75 11.73
C LEU A 144 -20.55 0.47 10.63
N ARG A 145 -21.29 1.49 10.19
CA ARG A 145 -22.28 1.37 9.10
C ARG A 145 -21.59 1.09 7.77
N GLU A 146 -20.47 1.74 7.51
CA GLU A 146 -19.67 1.64 6.29
C GLU A 146 -18.43 0.76 6.50
N MET A 147 -18.53 -0.28 7.35
CA MET A 147 -17.38 -1.09 7.77
C MET A 147 -16.63 -1.71 6.59
N GLU A 148 -17.33 -2.14 5.55
CA GLU A 148 -16.70 -2.70 4.35
C GLU A 148 -15.82 -1.65 3.66
N ALA A 149 -16.35 -0.45 3.43
CA ALA A 149 -15.61 0.66 2.83
C ALA A 149 -14.43 1.08 3.72
N PHE A 150 -14.61 1.10 5.03
CA PHE A 150 -13.54 1.40 5.99
C PHE A 150 -12.43 0.36 5.96
N ILE A 151 -12.74 -0.94 5.93
CA ILE A 151 -11.74 -2.01 5.83
C ILE A 151 -11.00 -1.94 4.49
N ILE A 152 -11.71 -1.66 3.39
CA ILE A 152 -11.10 -1.47 2.07
C ILE A 152 -10.14 -0.29 2.09
N GLU A 153 -10.50 0.80 2.77
CA GLU A 153 -9.68 2.01 2.89
C GLU A 153 -8.44 1.76 3.76
N LEU A 154 -8.56 1.05 4.88
CA LEU A 154 -7.41 0.62 5.68
C LEU A 154 -6.42 -0.22 4.85
N GLY A 155 -6.93 -1.03 3.95
CA GLY A 155 -6.13 -1.88 3.08
C GLY A 155 -6.37 -3.37 3.28
N ALA A 156 -5.69 -4.16 2.43
CA ALA A 156 -5.80 -5.61 2.51
C ALA A 156 -5.18 -6.15 3.80
N GLY A 157 -5.79 -7.18 4.34
CA GLY A 157 -5.24 -7.93 5.48
C GLY A 157 -5.79 -7.52 6.85
N PHE A 158 -6.62 -6.49 6.96
CA PHE A 158 -7.32 -6.16 8.20
C PHE A 158 -8.55 -7.05 8.41
N ALA A 159 -8.69 -7.57 9.61
CA ALA A 159 -9.88 -8.27 10.08
C ALA A 159 -10.44 -7.53 11.30
N PHE A 160 -11.71 -7.17 11.27
CA PHE A 160 -12.39 -6.55 12.41
C PHE A 160 -12.54 -7.57 13.54
N MET A 161 -12.13 -7.19 14.75
CA MET A 161 -12.16 -8.05 15.93
C MET A 161 -13.22 -7.61 16.95
N ALA A 162 -13.25 -6.32 17.28
CA ALA A 162 -14.15 -5.80 18.30
C ALA A 162 -14.30 -4.26 18.21
N ARG A 163 -15.39 -3.77 18.77
CA ARG A 163 -15.59 -2.35 19.10
C ARG A 163 -15.73 -2.19 20.62
N GLN A 164 -15.44 -0.99 21.12
CA GLN A 164 -15.56 -0.62 22.54
C GLN A 164 -15.03 -1.73 23.46
N LYS A 165 -13.85 -2.25 23.08
CA LYS A 165 -13.23 -3.36 23.80
C LYS A 165 -12.72 -2.88 25.14
N ARG A 166 -13.36 -3.33 26.25
CA ARG A 166 -12.85 -3.09 27.59
C ARG A 166 -11.53 -3.81 27.80
N MET A 167 -10.56 -3.09 28.31
CA MET A 167 -9.26 -3.59 28.73
C MET A 167 -8.98 -3.12 30.14
N GLN A 168 -8.48 -4.01 31.00
CA GLN A 168 -8.09 -3.66 32.35
C GLN A 168 -6.57 -3.65 32.47
N VAL A 169 -6.00 -2.49 32.79
CA VAL A 169 -4.56 -2.30 32.96
C VAL A 169 -4.30 -1.61 34.30
N GLY A 170 -3.54 -2.26 35.18
CA GLY A 170 -3.20 -1.69 36.47
C GLY A 170 -4.41 -1.37 37.38
N GLY A 171 -5.52 -2.11 37.24
CA GLY A 171 -6.75 -1.89 38.00
C GLY A 171 -7.70 -0.84 37.40
N ASN A 172 -7.29 -0.15 36.34
CA ASN A 172 -8.12 0.83 35.61
C ASN A 172 -8.74 0.21 34.37
N ASP A 173 -9.97 0.61 34.06
CA ASP A 173 -10.68 0.22 32.86
C ASP A 173 -10.43 1.22 31.73
N TYR A 174 -10.03 0.69 30.57
CA TYR A 174 -9.87 1.44 29.32
C TYR A 174 -10.80 0.85 28.26
N TYR A 175 -11.33 1.70 27.41
CA TYR A 175 -12.19 1.28 26.29
C TYR A 175 -11.52 1.66 25.00
N LEU A 176 -11.29 0.65 24.16
CA LEU A 176 -10.70 0.80 22.84
C LEU A 176 -11.80 0.90 21.80
N ASP A 177 -11.84 1.99 21.01
CA ASP A 177 -12.93 2.23 20.06
C ASP A 177 -13.06 1.10 19.03
N LEU A 178 -11.98 0.80 18.29
CA LEU A 178 -11.98 -0.27 17.29
C LEU A 178 -10.71 -1.12 17.43
N LEU A 179 -10.88 -2.44 17.36
CA LEU A 179 -9.79 -3.40 17.36
C LEU A 179 -9.81 -4.22 16.08
N PHE A 180 -8.67 -4.26 15.40
CA PHE A 180 -8.44 -5.06 14.21
C PHE A 180 -7.28 -6.02 14.42
N TYR A 181 -7.23 -7.07 13.62
CA TYR A 181 -6.05 -7.91 13.44
C TYR A 181 -5.53 -7.75 12.01
N HIS A 182 -4.24 -7.46 11.85
CA HIS A 182 -3.62 -7.39 10.54
C HIS A 182 -2.86 -8.69 10.24
N ARG A 183 -3.35 -9.46 9.26
CA ARG A 183 -2.84 -10.80 8.94
C ARG A 183 -1.39 -10.80 8.48
N GLY A 184 -0.99 -9.86 7.63
CA GLY A 184 0.38 -9.77 7.12
C GLY A 184 1.40 -9.34 8.18
N LEU A 185 1.00 -8.46 9.11
CA LEU A 185 1.83 -8.04 10.24
C LEU A 185 1.77 -9.01 11.42
N LYS A 186 0.74 -9.90 11.45
CA LYS A 186 0.43 -10.80 12.57
C LYS A 186 0.30 -10.05 13.90
N ARG A 187 -0.36 -8.89 13.89
CA ARG A 187 -0.49 -7.98 15.04
C ARG A 187 -1.92 -7.49 15.21
N LEU A 188 -2.27 -7.20 16.45
CA LEU A 188 -3.45 -6.42 16.77
C LEU A 188 -3.21 -4.95 16.45
N VAL A 189 -4.23 -4.29 15.94
CA VAL A 189 -4.22 -2.86 15.60
C VAL A 189 -5.37 -2.21 16.36
N ALA A 190 -4.99 -1.39 17.33
CA ALA A 190 -5.90 -0.57 18.10
C ALA A 190 -6.13 0.76 17.38
N ILE A 191 -7.38 1.14 17.18
CA ILE A 191 -7.76 2.42 16.60
C ILE A 191 -8.57 3.18 17.66
N GLU A 192 -8.07 4.34 18.03
CA GLU A 192 -8.75 5.30 18.89
C GLU A 192 -9.22 6.46 18.01
N LEU A 193 -10.51 6.78 18.10
CA LEU A 193 -11.13 7.85 17.34
C LEU A 193 -11.14 9.11 18.19
N LYS A 194 -10.38 10.13 17.80
CA LYS A 194 -10.38 11.44 18.47
C LYS A 194 -10.71 12.53 17.47
N LEU A 195 -11.72 13.31 17.77
CA LEU A 195 -12.06 14.54 17.07
C LEU A 195 -11.40 15.72 17.77
N GLU A 196 -10.28 16.17 17.22
CA GLU A 196 -9.74 17.47 17.63
C GLU A 196 -10.40 18.58 16.82
N LYS A 197 -10.70 19.73 17.44
CA LYS A 197 -11.22 20.91 16.74
C LYS A 197 -10.27 21.27 15.59
N PHE A 198 -10.82 21.40 14.39
CA PHE A 198 -10.10 21.65 13.15
C PHE A 198 -9.14 22.85 13.30
N SER A 199 -7.88 22.57 13.56
CA SER A 199 -6.79 23.52 13.37
C SER A 199 -5.97 23.05 12.16
N ARG A 200 -5.39 23.98 11.38
CA ARG A 200 -4.64 23.68 10.14
C ARG A 200 -3.48 22.71 10.29
N ASN A 201 -3.25 22.15 11.48
CA ASN A 201 -2.19 21.19 11.82
C ASN A 201 -2.73 19.86 12.32
N LEU A 202 -3.92 19.44 11.91
CA LEU A 202 -4.51 18.15 12.33
C LEU A 202 -3.70 16.99 11.78
N LYS A 203 -2.85 16.47 12.64
CA LYS A 203 -2.26 15.14 12.48
C LYS A 203 -3.11 14.19 13.32
N ALA A 204 -3.96 13.39 12.69
CA ALA A 204 -4.53 12.24 13.39
C ALA A 204 -3.36 11.39 13.91
N ARG A 205 -3.26 11.27 15.21
CA ARG A 205 -2.24 10.47 15.87
C ARG A 205 -2.78 9.05 16.03
N TRP A 206 -2.27 8.14 15.22
CA TRP A 206 -2.42 6.72 15.50
C TRP A 206 -1.39 6.34 16.55
N SER A 207 -1.83 5.98 17.74
CA SER A 207 -0.95 5.42 18.76
C SER A 207 -0.99 3.90 18.63
N PHE A 208 0.14 3.32 18.21
CA PHE A 208 0.32 1.88 18.19
C PHE A 208 0.97 1.46 19.49
N THR A 209 0.25 0.66 20.27
CA THR A 209 0.84 -0.03 21.42
C THR A 209 1.01 -1.49 21.04
N CYS A 210 2.25 -1.97 21.11
CA CYS A 210 2.61 -3.38 20.99
C CYS A 210 2.26 -4.11 22.28
#